data_d149c9ab3ce542040689f0cb6a577c4f
#
_entry.id   d149c9ab3ce542040689f0cb6a577c4f
#
_cell.length_a   1.000
_cell.length_b   1.000
_cell.length_c   1.000
_cell.angle_alpha   90.00
_cell.angle_beta   90.00
_cell.angle_gamma   90.00
#
_symmetry.space_group_name_H-M   'P 1'
#
loop_
_entity.id
_entity.type
_entity.pdbx_description
1 polymer ?
#
loop_
_entity_poly.entity_id
_entity_poly.type
_entity_poly.pdbx_seq_one_letter_code
_entity_poly.pdbx_strand_id
1 'polypeptide(L)'
;MPSLQSIEISADVLNRARMGDLDAHECIYRALSKPVYTLIRRLVIRPAVAEELLQDAFVEIFCSVRNYRASGSFLGWVRSIAVSKALMYLRSPWHRATTWLEVDGISSLHQEAAAAAEPMDADLERALAMLPAVSRTVVWLHDVEELTHAEIARLFGRSTSFSKAQLARAHRQLRERLELEPGGPTCMTNSLV
;
A
#
# COMPACT_ATOMS: atom_id res chain seq x y z
N MET A 1 -12.64 2.42 3.74
CA MET A 1 -11.47 1.93 4.52
C MET A 1 -10.79 3.13 5.17
N PRO A 2 -10.50 3.13 6.47
CA PRO A 2 -9.77 4.27 7.07
C PRO A 2 -8.36 4.31 6.47
N SER A 3 -8.05 5.40 5.76
CA SER A 3 -6.68 5.66 5.32
C SER A 3 -5.83 6.03 6.55
N LEU A 4 -4.52 5.84 6.44
CA LEU A 4 -3.59 6.29 7.49
C LEU A 4 -3.77 7.78 7.84
N GLN A 5 -4.34 8.58 6.95
CA GLN A 5 -4.50 10.02 7.11
C GLN A 5 -5.59 10.43 8.12
N SER A 6 -6.53 9.53 8.45
CA SER A 6 -7.68 9.84 9.34
C SER A 6 -7.42 9.55 10.82
N ILE A 7 -6.21 9.13 11.19
CA ILE A 7 -5.86 8.74 12.56
C ILE A 7 -5.08 9.88 13.21
N GLU A 8 -5.43 10.24 14.43
CA GLU A 8 -4.68 11.21 15.21
C GLU A 8 -3.94 10.51 16.36
N ILE A 9 -2.65 10.73 16.44
CA ILE A 9 -1.81 10.38 17.59
C ILE A 9 -1.54 11.66 18.37
N SER A 10 -1.95 11.69 19.64
CA SER A 10 -1.77 12.89 20.46
C SER A 10 -0.28 13.22 20.67
N ALA A 11 0.02 14.50 20.79
CA ALA A 11 1.39 14.96 21.04
C ALA A 11 1.97 14.39 22.34
N ASP A 12 1.13 14.13 23.34
CA ASP A 12 1.54 13.50 24.60
C ASP A 12 2.03 12.06 24.38
N VAL A 13 1.23 11.23 23.70
CA VAL A 13 1.61 9.84 23.36
C VAL A 13 2.91 9.83 22.56
N LEU A 14 3.06 10.73 21.59
CA LEU A 14 4.27 10.80 20.79
C LEU A 14 5.50 11.22 21.60
N ASN A 15 5.37 12.17 22.52
CA ASN A 15 6.45 12.59 23.41
C ASN A 15 6.87 11.46 24.37
N ARG A 16 5.93 10.76 24.96
CA ARG A 16 6.18 9.60 25.82
C ARG A 16 6.86 8.47 25.02
N ALA A 17 6.39 8.17 23.81
CA ALA A 17 7.01 7.17 22.95
C ALA A 17 8.48 7.52 22.61
N ARG A 18 8.78 8.81 22.40
CA ARG A 18 10.17 9.27 22.17
C ARG A 18 11.07 9.06 23.40
N MET A 19 10.51 9.02 24.60
CA MET A 19 11.22 8.71 25.84
C MET A 19 11.35 7.21 26.09
N GLY A 20 10.77 6.36 25.25
CA GLY A 20 10.81 4.91 25.36
C GLY A 20 9.73 4.31 26.25
N ASP A 21 8.64 5.05 26.51
CA ASP A 21 7.49 4.58 27.27
C ASP A 21 6.78 3.44 26.50
N LEU A 22 6.70 2.28 27.11
CA LEU A 22 6.12 1.08 26.48
C LEU A 22 4.60 1.19 26.30
N ASP A 23 3.89 1.84 27.20
CA ASP A 23 2.44 2.03 27.08
C ASP A 23 2.13 2.96 25.90
N ALA A 24 2.96 3.99 25.69
CA ALA A 24 2.84 4.86 24.52
C ALA A 24 3.17 4.11 23.21
N HIS A 25 4.16 3.21 23.20
CA HIS A 25 4.44 2.35 22.06
C HIS A 25 3.27 1.40 21.78
N GLU A 26 2.67 0.80 22.80
CA GLU A 26 1.49 -0.05 22.65
C GLU A 26 0.31 0.73 22.09
N CYS A 27 0.06 1.95 22.58
CA CYS A 27 -0.98 2.83 22.07
C CYS A 27 -0.79 3.11 20.56
N ILE A 28 0.43 3.46 20.13
CA ILE A 28 0.78 3.67 18.72
C ILE A 28 0.56 2.39 17.91
N TYR A 29 1.01 1.25 18.41
CA TYR A 29 0.83 -0.04 17.73
C TYR A 29 -0.64 -0.37 17.52
N ARG A 30 -1.47 -0.28 18.56
CA ARG A 30 -2.91 -0.56 18.48
C ARG A 30 -3.63 0.36 17.49
N ALA A 31 -3.25 1.64 17.47
CA ALA A 31 -3.86 2.60 16.55
C ALA A 31 -3.46 2.38 15.09
N LEU A 32 -2.19 2.01 14.84
CA LEU A 32 -1.61 2.03 13.49
C LEU A 32 -1.38 0.66 12.86
N SER A 33 -1.40 -0.45 13.63
CA SER A 33 -1.09 -1.78 13.10
C SER A 33 -2.00 -2.19 11.94
N LYS A 34 -3.31 -2.04 12.10
CA LYS A 34 -4.29 -2.41 11.06
C LYS A 34 -4.16 -1.57 9.79
N PRO A 35 -4.11 -0.21 9.83
CA PRO A 35 -3.94 0.59 8.63
C PRO A 35 -2.56 0.40 7.97
N VAL A 36 -1.48 0.23 8.74
CA VAL A 36 -0.15 -0.07 8.19
C VAL A 36 -0.14 -1.46 7.54
N TYR A 37 -0.74 -2.47 8.16
CA TYR A 37 -0.91 -3.79 7.56
C TYR A 37 -1.68 -3.71 6.24
N THR A 38 -2.80 -2.98 6.22
CA THR A 38 -3.60 -2.79 5.01
C THR A 38 -2.77 -2.15 3.90
N LEU A 39 -2.01 -1.10 4.19
CA LEU A 39 -1.11 -0.48 3.24
C LEU A 39 -0.10 -1.50 2.68
N ILE A 40 0.61 -2.21 3.55
CA ILE A 40 1.60 -3.21 3.13
C ILE A 40 0.95 -4.30 2.28
N ARG A 41 -0.23 -4.80 2.68
CA ARG A 41 -0.99 -5.83 1.92
C ARG A 41 -1.35 -5.38 0.50
N ARG A 42 -1.58 -4.10 0.28
CA ARG A 42 -1.83 -3.55 -1.06
C ARG A 42 -0.57 -3.48 -1.94
N LEU A 43 0.59 -3.38 -1.30
CA LEU A 43 1.87 -3.34 -2.00
C LEU A 43 2.40 -4.76 -2.26
N VAL A 44 2.25 -5.69 -1.29
CA VAL A 44 2.68 -7.08 -1.39
C VAL A 44 1.47 -8.02 -1.31
N ILE A 45 1.38 -8.96 -2.24
CA ILE A 45 0.18 -9.83 -2.35
C ILE A 45 0.14 -10.88 -1.24
N ARG A 46 1.29 -11.38 -0.78
CA ARG A 46 1.41 -12.50 0.17
C ARG A 46 1.10 -12.05 1.60
N PRO A 47 0.08 -12.62 2.28
CA PRO A 47 -0.27 -12.25 3.66
C PRO A 47 0.89 -12.45 4.64
N ALA A 48 1.55 -13.61 4.62
CA ALA A 48 2.68 -13.90 5.51
C ALA A 48 3.81 -12.88 5.39
N VAL A 49 4.15 -12.46 4.15
CA VAL A 49 5.15 -11.42 3.93
C VAL A 49 4.68 -10.06 4.45
N ALA A 50 3.39 -9.75 4.31
CA ALA A 50 2.87 -8.49 4.84
C ALA A 50 2.92 -8.44 6.37
N GLU A 51 2.74 -9.57 7.06
CA GLU A 51 2.89 -9.69 8.51
C GLU A 51 4.35 -9.49 8.94
N GLU A 52 5.30 -10.13 8.26
CA GLU A 52 6.73 -9.92 8.49
C GLU A 52 7.13 -8.46 8.31
N LEU A 53 6.72 -7.84 7.20
CA LEU A 53 7.02 -6.44 6.91
C LEU A 53 6.34 -5.47 7.87
N LEU A 54 5.16 -5.82 8.41
CA LEU A 54 4.50 -5.06 9.47
C LEU A 54 5.36 -5.06 10.74
N GLN A 55 5.83 -6.22 11.16
CA GLN A 55 6.70 -6.34 12.34
C GLN A 55 7.99 -5.55 12.14
N ASP A 56 8.66 -5.73 11.00
CA ASP A 56 9.87 -4.99 10.64
C ASP A 56 9.66 -3.47 10.63
N ALA A 57 8.50 -3.02 10.13
CA ALA A 57 8.16 -1.60 10.12
C ALA A 57 7.99 -1.06 11.55
N PHE A 58 7.29 -1.77 12.43
CA PHE A 58 7.11 -1.33 13.81
C PHE A 58 8.40 -1.38 14.63
N VAL A 59 9.27 -2.38 14.41
CA VAL A 59 10.62 -2.38 15.00
C VAL A 59 11.38 -1.12 14.59
N GLU A 60 11.38 -0.76 13.31
CA GLU A 60 12.03 0.46 12.82
C GLU A 60 11.41 1.72 13.41
N ILE A 61 10.06 1.79 13.46
CA ILE A 61 9.33 2.93 14.06
C ILE A 61 9.76 3.12 15.51
N PHE A 62 9.73 2.09 16.35
CA PHE A 62 10.06 2.19 17.76
C PHE A 62 11.54 2.48 18.02
N CYS A 63 12.44 1.92 17.22
CA CYS A 63 13.85 2.24 17.28
C CYS A 63 14.16 3.69 16.89
N SER A 64 13.40 4.24 15.93
CA SER A 64 13.71 5.55 15.33
C SER A 64 12.79 6.69 15.77
N VAL A 65 11.66 6.41 16.49
CA VAL A 65 10.74 7.44 16.97
C VAL A 65 11.42 8.51 17.85
N ARG A 66 12.43 8.12 18.59
CA ARG A 66 13.28 8.99 19.39
C ARG A 66 13.92 10.12 18.58
N ASN A 67 14.25 9.84 17.33
CA ASN A 67 14.88 10.77 16.38
C ASN A 67 13.86 11.49 15.47
N TYR A 68 12.58 11.21 15.60
CA TYR A 68 11.55 11.86 14.82
C TYR A 68 11.49 13.35 15.15
N ARG A 69 11.77 14.21 14.16
CA ARG A 69 11.96 15.66 14.34
C ARG A 69 10.68 16.50 14.16
N ALA A 70 9.50 15.87 14.01
CA ALA A 70 8.23 16.57 13.76
C ALA A 70 8.26 17.57 12.57
N SER A 71 9.17 17.36 11.62
CA SER A 71 9.27 18.18 10.40
C SER A 71 8.18 17.89 9.37
N GLY A 72 7.12 17.17 9.77
CA GLY A 72 5.99 16.76 8.96
C GLY A 72 5.01 15.91 9.76
N SER A 73 4.03 15.31 9.08
CA SER A 73 3.07 14.42 9.73
C SER A 73 3.75 13.14 10.25
N PHE A 74 3.49 12.78 11.52
CA PHE A 74 3.95 11.51 12.09
C PHE A 74 3.44 10.32 11.27
N LEU A 75 2.21 10.37 10.83
CA LEU A 75 1.61 9.33 9.98
C LEU A 75 2.28 9.23 8.61
N GLY A 76 2.66 10.37 8.03
CA GLY A 76 3.45 10.41 6.80
C GLY A 76 4.83 9.77 6.98
N TRP A 77 5.46 9.97 8.15
CA TRP A 77 6.72 9.34 8.51
C TRP A 77 6.57 7.82 8.70
N VAL A 78 5.55 7.35 9.46
CA VAL A 78 5.22 5.93 9.60
C VAL A 78 4.96 5.29 8.24
N ARG A 79 4.15 5.94 7.39
CA ARG A 79 3.87 5.50 6.03
C ARG A 79 5.16 5.33 5.21
N SER A 80 6.08 6.28 5.31
CA SER A 80 7.34 6.20 4.57
C SER A 80 8.19 4.99 4.98
N ILE A 81 8.21 4.62 6.26
CA ILE A 81 8.88 3.42 6.76
C ILE A 81 8.21 2.17 6.18
N ALA A 82 6.89 2.05 6.31
CA ALA A 82 6.14 0.90 5.80
C ALA A 82 6.34 0.69 4.29
N VAL A 83 6.21 1.77 3.50
CA VAL A 83 6.45 1.74 2.05
C VAL A 83 7.90 1.39 1.74
N SER A 84 8.86 1.92 2.48
CA SER A 84 10.29 1.60 2.28
C SER A 84 10.57 0.11 2.49
N LYS A 85 10.02 -0.50 3.56
CA LYS A 85 10.13 -1.95 3.81
C LYS A 85 9.52 -2.77 2.67
N ALA A 86 8.31 -2.42 2.24
CA ALA A 86 7.65 -3.09 1.11
C ALA A 86 8.46 -2.98 -0.19
N LEU A 87 8.98 -1.78 -0.51
CA LEU A 87 9.81 -1.58 -1.70
C LEU A 87 11.15 -2.31 -1.63
N MET A 88 11.78 -2.41 -0.46
CA MET A 88 12.99 -3.23 -0.28
C MET A 88 12.70 -4.70 -0.59
N TYR A 89 11.62 -5.25 -0.04
CA TYR A 89 11.19 -6.61 -0.33
C TYR A 89 10.95 -6.83 -1.83
N LEU A 90 10.17 -5.95 -2.48
CA LEU A 90 9.85 -6.04 -3.92
C LEU A 90 11.09 -5.94 -4.84
N ARG A 91 12.16 -5.31 -4.37
CA ARG A 91 13.45 -5.22 -5.10
C ARG A 91 14.39 -6.38 -4.81
N SER A 92 14.12 -7.18 -3.78
CA SER A 92 15.01 -8.25 -3.34
C SER A 92 15.14 -9.34 -4.41
N PRO A 93 16.32 -9.99 -4.52
CA PRO A 93 16.50 -11.15 -5.39
C PRO A 93 15.56 -12.29 -5.03
N TRP A 94 15.26 -12.45 -3.74
CA TRP A 94 14.34 -13.46 -3.21
C TRP A 94 12.93 -13.28 -3.77
N HIS A 95 12.37 -12.07 -3.73
CA HIS A 95 11.06 -11.80 -4.31
C HIS A 95 11.02 -12.11 -5.82
N ARG A 96 12.08 -11.74 -6.54
CA ARG A 96 12.19 -12.06 -7.97
C ARG A 96 12.24 -13.56 -8.22
N ALA A 97 13.01 -14.31 -7.43
CA ALA A 97 13.11 -15.76 -7.56
C ALA A 97 11.78 -16.46 -7.23
N THR A 98 11.09 -16.06 -6.18
CA THR A 98 9.78 -16.64 -5.81
C THR A 98 8.69 -16.32 -6.83
N THR A 99 8.69 -15.13 -7.42
CA THR A 99 7.73 -14.76 -8.48
C THR A 99 7.87 -15.65 -9.73
N TRP A 100 9.09 -16.12 -10.07
CA TRP A 100 9.30 -17.05 -11.17
C TRP A 100 8.78 -18.47 -10.89
N LEU A 101 8.82 -18.88 -9.60
CA LEU A 101 8.34 -20.21 -9.17
C LEU A 101 6.81 -20.27 -9.01
N GLU A 102 6.16 -19.10 -8.86
CA GLU A 102 4.73 -18.98 -8.56
C GLU A 102 3.85 -18.67 -9.79
N VAL A 103 4.38 -18.71 -11.00
CA VAL A 103 3.57 -18.50 -12.23
C VAL A 103 2.37 -19.45 -12.28
N ASP A 104 2.47 -20.64 -11.66
CA ASP A 104 1.37 -21.60 -11.55
C ASP A 104 0.51 -21.44 -10.27
N GLY A 105 0.98 -20.71 -9.25
CA GLY A 105 0.31 -20.52 -7.95
C GLY A 105 -0.39 -19.16 -7.74
N ILE A 106 -0.19 -18.22 -8.64
CA ILE A 106 -0.74 -16.85 -8.53
C ILE A 106 -2.29 -16.86 -8.51
N SER A 107 -2.92 -17.82 -9.16
CA SER A 107 -4.38 -17.94 -9.23
C SER A 107 -5.03 -18.18 -7.87
N SER A 108 -4.42 -18.98 -6.98
CA SER A 108 -4.97 -19.30 -5.66
C SER A 108 -4.82 -18.16 -4.64
N LEU A 109 -3.71 -17.43 -4.70
CA LEU A 109 -3.45 -16.27 -3.81
C LEU A 109 -4.37 -15.07 -4.12
N HIS A 110 -4.75 -14.92 -5.39
CA HIS A 110 -5.73 -13.92 -5.82
C HIS A 110 -7.14 -14.24 -5.30
N GLN A 111 -7.47 -15.51 -5.18
CA GLN A 111 -8.78 -15.98 -4.73
C GLN A 111 -8.98 -15.76 -3.22
N GLU A 112 -7.93 -15.91 -2.40
CA GLU A 112 -7.96 -15.62 -0.96
C GLU A 112 -8.08 -14.11 -0.68
N ALA A 113 -7.44 -13.26 -1.48
CA ALA A 113 -7.54 -11.81 -1.36
C ALA A 113 -8.94 -11.29 -1.73
N ALA A 114 -9.59 -11.92 -2.71
CA ALA A 114 -10.93 -11.55 -3.17
C ALA A 114 -12.07 -12.05 -2.24
N ALA A 115 -11.84 -13.12 -1.48
CA ALA A 115 -12.87 -13.72 -0.62
C ALA A 115 -13.31 -12.84 0.57
N ALA A 116 -12.58 -11.76 0.87
CA ALA A 116 -12.85 -10.86 2.00
C ALA A 116 -13.44 -9.50 1.59
N ALA A 117 -13.71 -9.28 0.29
CA ALA A 117 -14.18 -8.01 -0.26
C ALA A 117 -15.66 -8.08 -0.72
N GLU A 118 -16.35 -6.94 -0.68
CA GLU A 118 -17.66 -6.79 -1.33
C GLU A 118 -17.54 -7.05 -2.85
N PRO A 119 -18.59 -7.58 -3.53
CA PRO A 119 -18.47 -8.06 -4.92
C PRO A 119 -17.89 -7.03 -5.92
N MET A 120 -18.20 -5.76 -5.77
CA MET A 120 -17.69 -4.69 -6.64
C MET A 120 -16.23 -4.35 -6.34
N ASP A 121 -15.79 -4.53 -5.08
CA ASP A 121 -14.40 -4.36 -4.67
C ASP A 121 -13.53 -5.54 -5.11
N ALA A 122 -14.10 -6.74 -5.22
CA ALA A 122 -13.37 -7.95 -5.61
C ALA A 122 -12.78 -7.88 -7.02
N ASP A 123 -13.48 -7.28 -7.98
CA ASP A 123 -13.01 -7.15 -9.35
C ASP A 123 -11.87 -6.11 -9.44
N LEU A 124 -12.02 -4.98 -8.75
CA LEU A 124 -10.96 -3.99 -8.64
C LEU A 124 -9.72 -4.56 -7.93
N GLU A 125 -9.93 -5.30 -6.85
CA GLU A 125 -8.84 -5.97 -6.13
C GLU A 125 -8.09 -6.96 -7.02
N ARG A 126 -8.83 -7.74 -7.79
CA ARG A 126 -8.28 -8.70 -8.76
C ARG A 126 -7.50 -7.97 -9.85
N ALA A 127 -8.06 -6.91 -10.42
CA ALA A 127 -7.41 -6.10 -11.44
C ALA A 127 -6.11 -5.45 -10.91
N LEU A 128 -6.13 -4.92 -9.69
CA LEU A 128 -4.95 -4.35 -9.02
C LEU A 128 -3.88 -5.42 -8.77
N ALA A 129 -4.27 -6.61 -8.31
CA ALA A 129 -3.33 -7.70 -8.04
C ALA A 129 -2.60 -8.19 -9.30
N MET A 130 -3.24 -8.07 -10.46
CA MET A 130 -2.63 -8.42 -11.75
C MET A 130 -1.68 -7.35 -12.31
N LEU A 131 -1.62 -6.16 -11.71
CA LEU A 131 -0.64 -5.15 -12.11
C LEU A 131 0.78 -5.56 -11.68
N PRO A 132 1.82 -5.20 -12.47
CA PRO A 132 3.19 -5.29 -11.99
C PRO A 132 3.34 -4.56 -10.65
N ALA A 133 4.09 -5.13 -9.71
CA ALA A 133 4.21 -4.63 -8.34
C ALA A 133 4.55 -3.13 -8.26
N VAL A 134 5.44 -2.65 -9.13
CA VAL A 134 5.82 -1.22 -9.20
C VAL A 134 4.63 -0.35 -9.62
N SER A 135 3.89 -0.76 -10.65
CA SER A 135 2.72 -0.02 -11.14
C SER A 135 1.60 0.00 -10.10
N ARG A 136 1.31 -1.13 -9.47
CA ARG A 136 0.34 -1.26 -8.38
C ARG A 136 0.71 -0.36 -7.19
N THR A 137 1.98 -0.36 -6.79
CA THR A 137 2.46 0.51 -5.72
C THR A 137 2.27 1.99 -6.05
N VAL A 138 2.59 2.41 -7.27
CA VAL A 138 2.42 3.81 -7.68
C VAL A 138 0.95 4.23 -7.69
N VAL A 139 0.05 3.38 -8.20
CA VAL A 139 -1.41 3.62 -8.16
C VAL A 139 -1.87 3.79 -6.71
N TRP A 140 -1.54 2.84 -5.84
CA TRP A 140 -1.98 2.89 -4.46
C TRP A 140 -1.49 4.15 -3.74
N LEU A 141 -0.21 4.47 -3.88
CA LEU A 141 0.38 5.65 -3.23
C LEU A 141 -0.18 6.97 -3.77
N HIS A 142 -0.54 7.03 -5.05
CA HIS A 142 -1.07 8.25 -5.67
C HIS A 142 -2.58 8.40 -5.43
N ASP A 143 -3.36 7.37 -5.75
CA ASP A 143 -4.82 7.48 -5.83
C ASP A 143 -5.51 7.23 -4.49
N VAL A 144 -4.88 6.48 -3.56
CA VAL A 144 -5.45 6.16 -2.25
C VAL A 144 -4.76 6.92 -1.12
N GLU A 145 -3.42 6.95 -1.16
CA GLU A 145 -2.63 7.64 -0.12
C GLU A 145 -2.36 9.12 -0.47
N GLU A 146 -2.86 9.61 -1.61
CA GLU A 146 -2.79 11.00 -2.07
C GLU A 146 -1.36 11.59 -2.13
N LEU A 147 -0.35 10.73 -2.33
CA LEU A 147 1.01 11.20 -2.48
C LEU A 147 1.21 11.89 -3.84
N THR A 148 1.93 13.00 -3.81
CA THR A 148 2.37 13.67 -5.03
C THR A 148 3.40 12.82 -5.80
N HIS A 149 3.49 13.03 -7.11
CA HIS A 149 4.53 12.38 -7.91
C HIS A 149 5.96 12.65 -7.41
N ALA A 150 6.20 13.80 -6.79
CA ALA A 150 7.49 14.13 -6.20
C ALA A 150 7.81 13.26 -4.97
N GLU A 151 6.83 13.02 -4.10
CA GLU A 151 6.99 12.14 -2.94
C GLU A 151 7.17 10.69 -3.35
N ILE A 152 6.37 10.21 -4.30
CA ILE A 152 6.51 8.86 -4.87
C ILE A 152 7.89 8.69 -5.51
N ALA A 153 8.33 9.65 -6.32
CA ALA A 153 9.65 9.62 -6.94
C ALA A 153 10.77 9.51 -5.90
N ARG A 154 10.65 10.25 -4.80
CA ARG A 154 11.61 10.20 -3.67
C ARG A 154 11.64 8.83 -3.01
N LEU A 155 10.47 8.23 -2.72
CA LEU A 155 10.36 6.87 -2.15
C LEU A 155 10.99 5.81 -3.06
N PHE A 156 10.82 5.96 -4.36
CA PHE A 156 11.41 5.04 -5.35
C PHE A 156 12.88 5.34 -5.69
N GLY A 157 13.44 6.48 -5.28
CA GLY A 157 14.76 6.96 -5.73
C GLY A 157 14.79 7.17 -7.25
N ARG A 158 13.71 7.71 -7.83
CA ARG A 158 13.50 7.92 -9.27
C ARG A 158 13.03 9.34 -9.56
N SER A 159 12.85 9.66 -10.84
CA SER A 159 12.32 10.95 -11.28
C SER A 159 10.79 11.03 -11.16
N THR A 160 10.24 12.23 -11.14
CA THR A 160 8.77 12.45 -11.21
C THR A 160 8.16 11.92 -12.50
N SER A 161 8.91 11.97 -13.62
CA SER A 161 8.50 11.40 -14.89
C SER A 161 8.30 9.88 -14.81
N PHE A 162 9.14 9.17 -14.03
CA PHE A 162 8.96 7.75 -13.75
C PHE A 162 7.60 7.50 -13.09
N SER A 163 7.27 8.24 -12.03
CA SER A 163 5.98 8.09 -11.31
C SER A 163 4.79 8.36 -12.23
N LYS A 164 4.83 9.45 -13.02
CA LYS A 164 3.79 9.77 -14.00
C LYS A 164 3.60 8.67 -15.04
N ALA A 165 4.69 8.16 -15.60
CA ALA A 165 4.64 7.11 -16.61
C ALA A 165 4.11 5.78 -16.05
N GLN A 166 4.47 5.41 -14.81
CA GLN A 166 3.96 4.21 -14.14
C GLN A 166 2.47 4.34 -13.86
N LEU A 167 2.00 5.48 -13.36
CA LEU A 167 0.59 5.73 -13.09
C LEU A 167 -0.25 5.65 -14.38
N ALA A 168 0.16 6.35 -15.43
CA ALA A 168 -0.54 6.35 -16.71
C ALA A 168 -0.64 4.93 -17.33
N ARG A 169 0.44 4.15 -17.22
CA ARG A 169 0.47 2.76 -17.67
C ARG A 169 -0.48 1.88 -16.87
N ALA A 170 -0.48 2.05 -15.54
CA ALA A 170 -1.34 1.29 -14.64
C ALA A 170 -2.82 1.60 -14.87
N HIS A 171 -3.20 2.87 -14.98
CA HIS A 171 -4.58 3.28 -15.25
C HIS A 171 -5.09 2.72 -16.58
N ARG A 172 -4.24 2.70 -17.62
CA ARG A 172 -4.59 2.08 -18.90
C ARG A 172 -4.86 0.59 -18.74
N GLN A 173 -3.97 -0.15 -18.06
CA GLN A 173 -4.12 -1.58 -17.83
C GLN A 173 -5.36 -1.92 -16.97
N LEU A 174 -5.66 -1.10 -15.96
CA LEU A 174 -6.86 -1.26 -15.13
C LEU A 174 -8.12 -1.05 -15.97
N ARG A 175 -8.17 0.00 -16.77
CA ARG A 175 -9.32 0.27 -17.66
C ARG A 175 -9.55 -0.88 -18.62
N GLU A 176 -8.52 -1.33 -19.32
CA GLU A 176 -8.61 -2.45 -20.26
C GLU A 176 -9.17 -3.72 -19.60
N ARG A 177 -8.80 -3.99 -18.34
CA ARG A 177 -9.26 -5.18 -17.62
C ARG A 177 -10.67 -5.05 -17.07
N LEU A 178 -11.03 -3.89 -16.53
CA LEU A 178 -12.37 -3.66 -15.99
C LEU A 178 -13.44 -3.53 -17.10
N GLU A 179 -13.05 -3.09 -18.31
CA GLU A 179 -13.93 -3.05 -19.47
C GLU A 179 -14.14 -4.42 -20.11
N LEU A 180 -13.21 -5.36 -19.94
CA LEU A 180 -13.28 -6.73 -20.47
C LEU A 180 -14.06 -7.71 -19.56
N GLU A 181 -14.32 -7.35 -18.30
CA GLU A 181 -15.13 -8.15 -17.38
C GLU A 181 -16.63 -7.93 -17.68
N PRO A 182 -17.44 -9.01 -17.90
CA PRO A 182 -18.87 -8.91 -18.23
C PRO A 182 -19.72 -8.55 -17.00
N GLY A 183 -19.54 -7.37 -16.44
CA GLY A 183 -20.25 -6.86 -15.25
C GLY A 183 -20.13 -5.36 -15.05
N GLY A 184 -19.43 -4.64 -15.94
CA GLY A 184 -19.35 -3.19 -15.89
C GLY A 184 -20.70 -2.53 -16.17
N PRO A 185 -21.03 -1.37 -15.54
CA PRO A 185 -22.30 -0.69 -15.75
C PRO A 185 -22.43 -0.30 -17.23
N THR A 186 -23.35 -0.95 -17.92
CA THR A 186 -23.78 -0.56 -19.26
C THR A 186 -24.36 0.85 -19.16
N CYS A 187 -23.61 1.83 -19.60
CA CYS A 187 -24.12 3.18 -19.77
C CYS A 187 -25.20 3.12 -20.85
N MET A 188 -26.47 3.00 -20.44
CA MET A 188 -27.61 3.15 -21.35
C MET A 188 -27.57 4.56 -21.86
N THR A 189 -27.06 4.73 -23.07
CA THR A 189 -27.36 5.91 -23.90
C THR A 189 -28.84 5.88 -24.21
N ASN A 190 -29.58 6.69 -23.48
CA ASN A 190 -30.99 6.92 -23.74
C ASN A 190 -31.09 7.76 -25.05
N SER A 191 -31.29 7.07 -26.18
CA SER A 191 -31.70 7.71 -27.42
C SER A 191 -33.18 8.06 -27.31
N LEU A 192 -33.46 9.30 -26.99
CA LEU A 192 -34.78 9.89 -27.21
C LEU A 192 -34.91 10.25 -28.69
N VAL A 193 -35.83 9.57 -29.33
CA VAL A 193 -36.55 10.06 -30.52
C VAL A 193 -37.84 10.68 -30.05
#